data_4237f787eb5911915a21b713b3bf8981
#
_entry.id   4237f787eb5911915a21b713b3bf8981
#
_cell.length_a   1.000
_cell.length_b   1.000
_cell.length_c   1.000
_cell.angle_alpha   90.00
_cell.angle_beta   90.00
_cell.angle_gamma   90.00
#
_symmetry.space_group_name_H-M   'P 1'
#
loop_
_entity.id
_entity.type
_entity.pdbx_description
1 polymer ?
#
loop_
_entity_poly.entity_id
_entity_poly.type
_entity_poly.pdbx_seq_one_letter_code
_entity_poly.pdbx_strand_id
1 'polypeptide(L)'
;MTTPAKLTTGDIRGHLIGQTLPTTFGVAALMSVALLNAYYIGKLGSEELAAVAFIFPVVIALSSLGVGVMVGINSVIARSLGAGDVAQAARRANFGAVFAVAAGTALGLILYLLIGPLFRLMQASPALLPLIHEYMAPYALGLPLLLLQMALGGVLRGQGEAKVSSLIQLGYALANWALNPILITGALGFGGLGLSGAAYAMIAGNAVSCALSLLFIARTPLPINPALIRECRMGESARAIVSVAGPAALSNAVNPIGLSVLTALLASEGQAAVAGFGAAGRLQSFAVVPLLALSGSIGAIVGQNWGAGETGRARLALREAWMFCLIYGFGVGAVLFVWGDWFGSLFSQDPAVIAQFSSYMAISVWGYAGFGLLIVANGALNAVGRSSIALAQSFARVVLLMLPFAELLRGAWGAEAIYGAELFANLGGGLLAVWIAWRVLAAHKPAALA
;
A
#
# COMPACT_ATOMS: atom_id res chain seq x y z
N MET A 1 -11.15 3.60 -32.95
CA MET A 1 -9.96 3.95 -32.15
C MET A 1 -10.43 4.20 -30.74
N THR A 2 -10.09 3.34 -29.79
CA THR A 2 -10.42 3.54 -28.37
C THR A 2 -9.65 4.74 -27.87
N THR A 3 -10.34 5.72 -27.31
CA THR A 3 -9.73 6.92 -26.72
C THR A 3 -8.74 6.48 -25.61
N PRO A 4 -7.49 6.97 -25.65
CA PRO A 4 -6.47 6.59 -24.65
C PRO A 4 -6.89 6.89 -23.20
N ALA A 5 -7.76 7.88 -22.99
CA ALA A 5 -8.28 8.30 -21.68
C ALA A 5 -9.70 7.75 -21.43
N LYS A 6 -9.84 6.45 -21.37
CA LYS A 6 -11.16 5.76 -21.29
C LYS A 6 -11.97 6.03 -20.02
N LEU A 7 -11.37 6.62 -18.97
CA LEU A 7 -12.08 6.95 -17.72
C LEU A 7 -12.69 8.36 -17.72
N THR A 8 -12.51 9.14 -18.80
CA THR A 8 -13.07 10.48 -18.94
C THR A 8 -14.50 10.49 -19.46
N THR A 9 -14.99 9.38 -20.00
CA THR A 9 -16.35 9.22 -20.55
C THR A 9 -17.09 8.08 -19.83
N GLY A 10 -18.40 8.01 -20.00
CA GLY A 10 -19.23 6.95 -19.37
C GLY A 10 -19.58 7.21 -17.91
N ASP A 11 -20.17 6.22 -17.27
CA ASP A 11 -20.63 6.29 -15.88
C ASP A 11 -19.47 6.17 -14.87
N ILE A 12 -19.42 7.11 -13.92
CA ILE A 12 -18.38 7.16 -12.87
C ILE A 12 -18.50 5.97 -11.91
N ARG A 13 -19.71 5.56 -11.53
CA ARG A 13 -19.92 4.40 -10.64
C ARG A 13 -19.45 3.13 -11.31
N GLY A 14 -19.75 2.96 -12.60
CA GLY A 14 -19.26 1.84 -13.39
C GLY A 14 -17.72 1.79 -13.44
N HIS A 15 -17.06 2.94 -13.58
CA HIS A 15 -15.61 3.02 -13.52
C HIS A 15 -15.06 2.69 -12.12
N LEU A 16 -15.67 3.21 -11.05
CA LEU A 16 -15.24 2.91 -9.68
C LEU A 16 -15.34 1.40 -9.38
N ILE A 17 -16.47 0.78 -9.69
CA ILE A 17 -16.67 -0.66 -9.49
C ILE A 17 -15.71 -1.47 -10.35
N GLY A 18 -15.60 -1.13 -11.65
CA GLY A 18 -14.76 -1.83 -12.61
C GLY A 18 -13.26 -1.75 -12.33
N GLN A 19 -12.81 -0.73 -11.60
CA GLN A 19 -11.43 -0.58 -11.17
C GLN A 19 -11.20 -1.14 -9.76
N THR A 20 -12.13 -0.91 -8.81
CA THR A 20 -11.95 -1.27 -7.41
C THR A 20 -12.13 -2.76 -7.16
N LEU A 21 -13.16 -3.37 -7.75
CA LEU A 21 -13.46 -4.78 -7.48
C LEU A 21 -12.30 -5.71 -7.89
N PRO A 22 -11.73 -5.63 -9.10
CA PRO A 22 -10.54 -6.42 -9.43
C PRO A 22 -9.34 -6.11 -8.52
N THR A 23 -9.12 -4.83 -8.21
CA THR A 23 -8.01 -4.41 -7.33
C THR A 23 -8.16 -4.99 -5.92
N THR A 24 -9.39 -5.12 -5.40
CA THR A 24 -9.67 -5.77 -4.11
C THR A 24 -9.17 -7.22 -4.10
N PHE A 25 -9.49 -7.99 -5.16
CA PHE A 25 -9.00 -9.37 -5.27
C PHE A 25 -7.47 -9.43 -5.42
N GLY A 26 -6.87 -8.52 -6.18
CA GLY A 26 -5.42 -8.44 -6.31
C GLY A 26 -4.72 -8.16 -4.98
N VAL A 27 -5.23 -7.19 -4.20
CA VAL A 27 -4.67 -6.86 -2.87
C VAL A 27 -4.89 -8.01 -1.89
N ALA A 28 -6.05 -8.66 -1.90
CA ALA A 28 -6.32 -9.83 -1.06
C ALA A 28 -5.35 -10.99 -1.38
N ALA A 29 -5.06 -11.22 -2.67
CA ALA A 29 -4.08 -12.22 -3.09
C ALA A 29 -2.66 -11.90 -2.57
N LEU A 30 -2.23 -10.63 -2.61
CA LEU A 30 -0.94 -10.22 -2.03
C LEU A 30 -0.89 -10.44 -0.52
N MET A 31 -1.98 -10.14 0.21
CA MET A 31 -2.05 -10.39 1.65
C MET A 31 -1.99 -11.88 1.99
N SER A 32 -2.61 -12.74 1.18
CA SER A 32 -2.53 -14.19 1.38
C SER A 32 -1.10 -14.72 1.21
N VAL A 33 -0.30 -14.14 0.30
CA VAL A 33 1.13 -14.47 0.16
C VAL A 33 1.89 -14.15 1.44
N ALA A 34 1.64 -12.97 2.04
CA ALA A 34 2.31 -12.59 3.29
C ALA A 34 1.98 -13.55 4.44
N LEU A 35 0.72 -14.01 4.55
CA LEU A 35 0.31 -14.99 5.55
C LEU A 35 0.96 -16.35 5.31
N LEU A 36 0.98 -16.82 4.06
CA LEU A 36 1.61 -18.09 3.70
C LEU A 36 3.11 -18.06 3.98
N ASN A 37 3.76 -16.96 3.66
CA ASN A 37 5.18 -16.76 3.92
C ASN A 37 5.48 -16.85 5.43
N ALA A 38 4.70 -16.14 6.26
CA ALA A 38 4.82 -16.20 7.72
C ALA A 38 4.59 -17.65 8.25
N TYR A 39 3.62 -18.38 7.69
CA TYR A 39 3.33 -19.76 8.06
C TYR A 39 4.51 -20.71 7.77
N TYR A 40 5.09 -20.64 6.56
CA TYR A 40 6.21 -21.52 6.21
C TYR A 40 7.48 -21.15 6.95
N ILE A 41 7.75 -19.87 7.17
CA ILE A 41 8.88 -19.43 8.00
C ILE A 41 8.71 -19.92 9.45
N GLY A 42 7.50 -19.84 9.99
CA GLY A 42 7.21 -20.35 11.33
C GLY A 42 7.46 -21.85 11.50
N LYS A 43 7.46 -22.64 10.41
CA LYS A 43 7.82 -24.06 10.43
C LYS A 43 9.34 -24.32 10.47
N LEU A 44 10.17 -23.34 10.14
CA LEU A 44 11.62 -23.48 10.20
C LEU A 44 12.11 -23.50 11.65
N GLY A 45 11.59 -22.57 12.48
CA GLY A 45 11.95 -22.49 13.89
C GLY A 45 11.61 -21.14 14.51
N SER A 46 11.84 -21.04 15.82
CA SER A 46 11.61 -19.82 16.59
C SER A 46 12.66 -18.73 16.33
N GLU A 47 13.90 -19.13 16.00
CA GLU A 47 14.99 -18.19 15.70
C GLU A 47 14.77 -17.50 14.35
N GLU A 48 14.31 -18.24 13.34
CA GLU A 48 13.95 -17.69 12.02
C GLU A 48 12.76 -16.73 12.15
N LEU A 49 11.78 -17.07 12.96
CA LEU A 49 10.64 -16.19 13.21
C LEU A 49 11.08 -14.91 13.93
N ALA A 50 12.01 -15.00 14.89
CA ALA A 50 12.60 -13.86 15.57
C ALA A 50 13.41 -12.98 14.59
N ALA A 51 14.18 -13.58 13.68
CA ALA A 51 14.90 -12.85 12.64
C ALA A 51 13.94 -12.04 11.75
N VAL A 52 12.82 -12.65 11.33
CA VAL A 52 11.80 -11.99 10.52
C VAL A 52 11.15 -10.80 11.24
N ALA A 53 11.01 -10.84 12.56
CA ALA A 53 10.49 -9.71 13.33
C ALA A 53 11.38 -8.46 13.19
N PHE A 54 12.72 -8.62 13.11
CA PHE A 54 13.64 -7.51 12.80
C PHE A 54 13.62 -7.09 11.32
N ILE A 55 13.43 -8.04 10.40
CA ILE A 55 13.37 -7.81 8.95
C ILE A 55 12.13 -7.01 8.56
N PHE A 56 11.00 -7.27 9.20
CA PHE A 56 9.69 -6.75 8.83
C PHE A 56 9.60 -5.22 8.72
N PRO A 57 10.10 -4.41 9.66
CA PRO A 57 10.09 -2.94 9.53
C PRO A 57 10.85 -2.43 8.31
N VAL A 58 11.99 -3.07 7.98
CA VAL A 58 12.82 -2.69 6.83
C VAL A 58 12.09 -3.02 5.53
N VAL A 59 11.47 -4.20 5.44
CA VAL A 59 10.68 -4.61 4.26
C VAL A 59 9.47 -3.69 4.07
N ILE A 60 8.77 -3.28 5.14
CA ILE A 60 7.67 -2.31 5.06
C ILE A 60 8.15 -0.95 4.53
N ALA A 61 9.27 -0.45 5.04
CA ALA A 61 9.83 0.82 4.58
C ALA A 61 10.17 0.78 3.08
N LEU A 62 10.84 -0.27 2.62
CA LEU A 62 11.19 -0.46 1.21
C LEU A 62 9.96 -0.66 0.32
N SER A 63 8.97 -1.42 0.81
CA SER A 63 7.68 -1.59 0.10
C SER A 63 6.93 -0.26 -0.01
N SER A 64 6.96 0.58 1.02
CA SER A 64 6.36 1.93 0.99
C SER A 64 6.99 2.82 -0.08
N LEU A 65 8.33 2.72 -0.27
CA LEU A 65 9.02 3.39 -1.39
C LEU A 65 8.52 2.87 -2.74
N GLY A 66 8.36 1.56 -2.89
CA GLY A 66 7.81 0.95 -4.10
C GLY A 66 6.38 1.43 -4.40
N VAL A 67 5.51 1.47 -3.37
CA VAL A 67 4.15 2.03 -3.50
C VAL A 67 4.21 3.50 -3.91
N GLY A 68 5.12 4.29 -3.35
CA GLY A 68 5.34 5.67 -3.76
C GLY A 68 5.69 5.80 -5.25
N VAL A 69 6.62 4.99 -5.75
CA VAL A 69 6.99 4.94 -7.18
C VAL A 69 5.78 4.59 -8.04
N MET A 70 5.01 3.56 -7.67
CA MET A 70 3.77 3.17 -8.36
C MET A 70 2.77 4.33 -8.43
N VAL A 71 2.52 5.01 -7.31
CA VAL A 71 1.58 6.15 -7.21
C VAL A 71 2.08 7.33 -8.04
N GLY A 72 3.37 7.64 -8.00
CA GLY A 72 3.98 8.70 -8.80
C GLY A 72 3.81 8.48 -10.30
N ILE A 73 4.12 7.29 -10.78
CA ILE A 73 3.99 6.90 -12.20
C ILE A 73 2.52 6.89 -12.61
N ASN A 74 1.62 6.28 -11.81
CA ASN A 74 0.18 6.30 -12.06
C ASN A 74 -0.33 7.73 -12.24
N SER A 75 0.02 8.63 -11.32
CA SER A 75 -0.41 10.03 -11.33
C SER A 75 0.00 10.78 -12.60
N VAL A 76 1.28 10.67 -13.00
CA VAL A 76 1.78 11.40 -14.18
C VAL A 76 1.24 10.84 -15.49
N ILE A 77 1.07 9.52 -15.58
CA ILE A 77 0.49 8.86 -16.76
C ILE A 77 -0.99 9.19 -16.90
N ALA A 78 -1.77 9.04 -15.81
CA ALA A 78 -3.20 9.33 -15.83
C ALA A 78 -3.48 10.77 -16.28
N ARG A 79 -2.73 11.76 -15.76
CA ARG A 79 -2.87 13.16 -16.17
C ARG A 79 -2.47 13.40 -17.62
N SER A 80 -1.37 12.78 -18.08
CA SER A 80 -0.94 12.95 -19.47
C SER A 80 -1.95 12.36 -20.46
N LEU A 81 -2.50 11.17 -20.15
CA LEU A 81 -3.55 10.56 -20.97
C LEU A 81 -4.83 11.40 -20.95
N GLY A 82 -5.22 11.93 -19.77
CA GLY A 82 -6.36 12.82 -19.66
C GLY A 82 -6.21 14.09 -20.52
N ALA A 83 -5.01 14.65 -20.55
CA ALA A 83 -4.68 15.81 -21.39
C ALA A 83 -4.57 15.49 -22.91
N GLY A 84 -4.74 14.21 -23.31
CA GLY A 84 -4.61 13.78 -24.68
C GLY A 84 -3.16 13.60 -25.16
N ASP A 85 -2.16 13.85 -24.31
CA ASP A 85 -0.74 13.71 -24.66
C ASP A 85 -0.23 12.30 -24.42
N VAL A 86 -0.58 11.40 -25.37
CA VAL A 86 -0.16 9.99 -25.35
C VAL A 86 1.35 9.86 -25.47
N ALA A 87 2.00 10.73 -26.25
CA ALA A 87 3.44 10.72 -26.43
C ALA A 87 4.18 11.04 -25.15
N GLN A 88 3.71 12.05 -24.39
CA GLN A 88 4.26 12.35 -23.06
C GLN A 88 4.02 11.20 -22.08
N ALA A 89 2.82 10.60 -22.08
CA ALA A 89 2.51 9.44 -21.26
C ALA A 89 3.46 8.27 -21.54
N ALA A 90 3.74 7.98 -22.84
CA ALA A 90 4.68 6.93 -23.24
C ALA A 90 6.12 7.24 -22.79
N ARG A 91 6.60 8.48 -22.99
CA ARG A 91 7.92 8.89 -22.50
C ARG A 91 8.04 8.74 -20.98
N ARG A 92 7.02 9.19 -20.23
CA ARG A 92 7.01 9.07 -18.75
C ARG A 92 6.90 7.62 -18.28
N ALA A 93 6.18 6.75 -18.98
CA ALA A 93 6.13 5.32 -18.67
C ALA A 93 7.51 4.66 -18.81
N ASN A 94 8.19 4.93 -19.93
CA ASN A 94 9.53 4.40 -20.20
C ASN A 94 10.57 4.92 -19.20
N PHE A 95 10.56 6.23 -18.95
CA PHE A 95 11.43 6.83 -17.94
C PHE A 95 11.16 6.23 -16.56
N GLY A 96 9.88 6.08 -16.17
CA GLY A 96 9.48 5.49 -14.89
C GLY A 96 9.99 4.07 -14.69
N ALA A 97 9.96 3.24 -15.73
CA ALA A 97 10.49 1.88 -15.69
C ALA A 97 12.01 1.86 -15.45
N VAL A 98 12.77 2.68 -16.20
CA VAL A 98 14.24 2.77 -16.04
C VAL A 98 14.60 3.40 -14.69
N PHE A 99 13.90 4.46 -14.28
CA PHE A 99 14.08 5.07 -12.98
C PHE A 99 13.87 4.06 -11.83
N ALA A 100 12.84 3.21 -11.93
CA ALA A 100 12.55 2.19 -10.94
C ALA A 100 13.68 1.15 -10.83
N VAL A 101 14.22 0.69 -11.98
CA VAL A 101 15.36 -0.24 -11.98
C VAL A 101 16.60 0.42 -11.37
N ALA A 102 16.92 1.64 -11.79
CA ALA A 102 18.08 2.37 -11.28
C ALA A 102 17.97 2.65 -9.77
N ALA A 103 16.79 3.12 -9.31
CA ALA A 103 16.52 3.35 -7.90
C ALA A 103 16.54 2.04 -7.10
N GLY A 104 15.96 0.96 -7.63
CA GLY A 104 15.97 -0.36 -7.01
C GLY A 104 17.39 -0.91 -6.88
N THR A 105 18.22 -0.74 -7.91
CA THR A 105 19.64 -1.15 -7.87
C THR A 105 20.42 -0.34 -6.83
N ALA A 106 20.24 0.97 -6.79
CA ALA A 106 20.92 1.83 -5.81
C ALA A 106 20.48 1.47 -4.38
N LEU A 107 19.18 1.34 -4.13
CA LEU A 107 18.66 0.94 -2.82
C LEU A 107 19.09 -0.48 -2.43
N GLY A 108 19.11 -1.41 -3.39
CA GLY A 108 19.60 -2.78 -3.18
C GLY A 108 21.05 -2.81 -2.78
N LEU A 109 21.89 -2.07 -3.47
CA LEU A 109 23.31 -1.96 -3.15
C LEU A 109 23.52 -1.32 -1.75
N ILE A 110 22.84 -0.20 -1.46
CA ILE A 110 22.90 0.45 -0.15
C ILE A 110 22.46 -0.52 0.94
N LEU A 111 21.32 -1.19 0.76
CA LEU A 111 20.82 -2.16 1.73
C LEU A 111 21.82 -3.31 1.93
N TYR A 112 22.33 -3.89 0.85
CA TYR A 112 23.28 -5.01 0.91
C TYR A 112 24.54 -4.64 1.74
N LEU A 113 25.09 -3.45 1.50
CA LEU A 113 26.26 -2.95 2.24
C LEU A 113 25.95 -2.62 3.71
N LEU A 114 24.69 -2.24 3.99
CA LEU A 114 24.29 -1.81 5.33
C LEU A 114 23.56 -2.89 6.15
N ILE A 115 23.37 -4.12 5.65
CA ILE A 115 22.68 -5.17 6.41
C ILE A 115 23.26 -5.29 7.82
N GLY A 116 24.55 -5.55 7.96
CA GLY A 116 25.19 -5.72 9.26
C GLY A 116 25.08 -4.49 10.18
N PRO A 117 25.53 -3.29 9.75
CA PRO A 117 25.39 -2.07 10.54
C PRO A 117 23.95 -1.74 10.94
N LEU A 118 22.98 -1.86 10.01
CA LEU A 118 21.58 -1.53 10.24
C LEU A 118 20.97 -2.41 11.34
N PHE A 119 21.13 -3.73 11.23
CA PHE A 119 20.52 -4.64 12.19
C PHE A 119 21.23 -4.67 13.55
N ARG A 120 22.53 -4.34 13.60
CA ARG A 120 23.21 -4.06 14.87
C ARG A 120 22.68 -2.80 15.53
N LEU A 121 22.43 -1.74 14.77
CA LEU A 121 21.80 -0.51 15.28
C LEU A 121 20.38 -0.80 15.84
N MET A 122 19.65 -1.72 15.21
CA MET A 122 18.36 -2.21 15.70
C MET A 122 18.48 -3.16 16.90
N GLN A 123 19.71 -3.40 17.43
CA GLN A 123 20.00 -4.27 18.57
C GLN A 123 19.64 -5.74 18.35
N ALA A 124 19.69 -6.20 17.09
CA ALA A 124 19.56 -7.63 16.79
C ALA A 124 20.73 -8.40 17.43
N SER A 125 20.42 -9.52 18.08
CA SER A 125 21.44 -10.35 18.71
C SER A 125 22.43 -10.90 17.68
N PRO A 126 23.71 -11.11 18.04
CA PRO A 126 24.70 -11.67 17.13
C PRO A 126 24.31 -13.03 16.51
N ALA A 127 23.51 -13.82 17.22
CA ALA A 127 22.99 -15.11 16.75
C ALA A 127 21.99 -14.95 15.59
N LEU A 128 21.21 -13.87 15.57
CA LEU A 128 20.20 -13.61 14.52
C LEU A 128 20.79 -12.96 13.26
N LEU A 129 21.97 -12.33 13.34
CA LEU A 129 22.56 -11.63 12.19
C LEU A 129 22.80 -12.54 10.97
N PRO A 130 23.27 -13.80 11.10
CA PRO A 130 23.38 -14.71 9.96
C PRO A 130 22.04 -14.99 9.29
N LEU A 131 20.99 -15.25 10.07
CA LEU A 131 19.63 -15.51 9.58
C LEU A 131 19.03 -14.29 8.88
N ILE A 132 19.24 -13.10 9.46
CA ILE A 132 18.85 -11.84 8.84
C ILE A 132 19.58 -11.64 7.50
N HIS A 133 20.88 -11.91 7.46
CA HIS A 133 21.67 -11.80 6.23
C HIS A 133 21.21 -12.80 5.17
N GLU A 134 20.87 -14.02 5.56
CA GLU A 134 20.34 -15.07 4.68
C GLU A 134 19.09 -14.62 3.92
N TYR A 135 18.17 -13.88 4.57
CA TYR A 135 16.99 -13.32 3.92
C TYR A 135 17.30 -12.02 3.18
N MET A 136 18.00 -11.08 3.85
CA MET A 136 18.12 -9.70 3.36
C MET A 136 19.08 -9.56 2.19
N ALA A 137 20.08 -10.43 2.06
CA ALA A 137 21.01 -10.39 0.93
C ALA A 137 20.30 -10.68 -0.42
N PRO A 138 19.58 -11.81 -0.61
CA PRO A 138 18.81 -12.02 -1.83
C PRO A 138 17.66 -11.00 -1.97
N TYR A 139 17.03 -10.56 -0.89
CA TYR A 139 16.02 -9.51 -0.93
C TYR A 139 16.57 -8.21 -1.53
N ALA A 140 17.76 -7.78 -1.11
CA ALA A 140 18.44 -6.59 -1.65
C ALA A 140 18.71 -6.70 -3.15
N LEU A 141 19.15 -7.88 -3.61
CA LEU A 141 19.35 -8.17 -5.04
C LEU A 141 18.03 -8.17 -5.83
N GLY A 142 16.91 -8.49 -5.16
CA GLY A 142 15.55 -8.48 -5.74
C GLY A 142 14.91 -7.10 -5.85
N LEU A 143 15.44 -6.06 -5.19
CA LEU A 143 14.84 -4.72 -5.17
C LEU A 143 14.67 -4.08 -6.56
N PRO A 144 15.57 -4.23 -7.54
CA PRO A 144 15.33 -3.74 -8.89
C PRO A 144 14.06 -4.31 -9.53
N LEU A 145 13.81 -5.61 -9.35
CA LEU A 145 12.60 -6.27 -9.86
C LEU A 145 11.35 -5.84 -9.10
N LEU A 146 11.44 -5.67 -7.78
CA LEU A 146 10.34 -5.18 -6.96
C LEU A 146 9.91 -3.77 -7.40
N LEU A 147 10.87 -2.84 -7.55
CA LEU A 147 10.53 -1.48 -7.95
C LEU A 147 10.07 -1.42 -9.43
N LEU A 148 10.63 -2.23 -10.31
CA LEU A 148 10.17 -2.34 -11.69
C LEU A 148 8.71 -2.86 -11.75
N GLN A 149 8.38 -3.91 -11.00
CA GLN A 149 7.02 -4.45 -10.90
C GLN A 149 6.04 -3.36 -10.42
N MET A 150 6.42 -2.59 -9.39
CA MET A 150 5.61 -1.48 -8.88
C MET A 150 5.44 -0.37 -9.94
N ALA A 151 6.49 -0.03 -10.66
CA ALA A 151 6.46 0.94 -11.75
C ALA A 151 5.52 0.51 -12.88
N LEU A 152 5.66 -0.73 -13.37
CA LEU A 152 4.81 -1.28 -14.43
C LEU A 152 3.33 -1.38 -13.96
N GLY A 153 3.10 -1.72 -12.70
CA GLY A 153 1.78 -1.64 -12.07
C GLY A 153 1.21 -0.22 -12.10
N GLY A 154 2.04 0.79 -11.85
CA GLY A 154 1.67 2.21 -11.98
C GLY A 154 1.32 2.61 -13.42
N VAL A 155 2.04 2.09 -14.40
CA VAL A 155 1.75 2.30 -15.84
C VAL A 155 0.37 1.75 -16.21
N LEU A 156 0.08 0.51 -15.83
CA LEU A 156 -1.21 -0.15 -16.10
C LEU A 156 -2.37 0.57 -15.41
N ARG A 157 -2.22 0.90 -14.12
CA ARG A 157 -3.25 1.61 -13.37
C ARG A 157 -3.51 3.01 -13.94
N GLY A 158 -2.47 3.76 -14.33
CA GLY A 158 -2.60 5.07 -14.96
C GLY A 158 -3.38 5.04 -16.28
N GLN A 159 -3.29 3.94 -17.02
CA GLN A 159 -4.10 3.67 -18.21
C GLN A 159 -5.54 3.25 -17.88
N GLY A 160 -5.87 3.00 -16.61
CA GLY A 160 -7.17 2.46 -16.20
C GLY A 160 -7.29 0.94 -16.46
N GLU A 161 -6.17 0.21 -16.52
CA GLU A 161 -6.11 -1.24 -16.72
C GLU A 161 -6.04 -1.98 -15.37
N ALA A 162 -6.92 -1.65 -14.42
CA ALA A 162 -6.92 -2.27 -13.09
C ALA A 162 -7.17 -3.79 -13.14
N LYS A 163 -8.02 -4.26 -14.07
CA LYS A 163 -8.26 -5.71 -14.25
C LYS A 163 -6.97 -6.45 -14.59
N VAL A 164 -6.21 -5.91 -15.54
CA VAL A 164 -4.91 -6.49 -15.94
C VAL A 164 -3.91 -6.43 -14.79
N SER A 165 -3.80 -5.28 -14.12
CA SER A 165 -2.94 -5.14 -12.94
C SER A 165 -3.28 -6.17 -11.84
N SER A 166 -4.56 -6.44 -11.62
CA SER A 166 -5.01 -7.42 -10.62
C SER A 166 -4.75 -8.87 -11.04
N LEU A 167 -4.90 -9.20 -12.32
CA LEU A 167 -4.52 -10.52 -12.85
C LEU A 167 -3.03 -10.78 -12.70
N ILE A 168 -2.19 -9.75 -12.89
CA ILE A 168 -0.75 -9.85 -12.69
C ILE A 168 -0.41 -10.07 -11.21
N GLN A 169 -1.12 -9.38 -10.30
CA GLN A 169 -0.96 -9.61 -8.86
C GLN A 169 -1.38 -11.02 -8.44
N LEU A 170 -2.43 -11.56 -9.06
CA LEU A 170 -2.82 -12.96 -8.88
C LEU A 170 -1.73 -13.91 -9.41
N GLY A 171 -1.13 -13.62 -10.57
CA GLY A 171 0.02 -14.37 -11.09
C GLY A 171 1.22 -14.37 -10.14
N TYR A 172 1.52 -13.22 -9.52
CA TYR A 172 2.50 -13.11 -8.44
C TYR A 172 2.15 -14.03 -7.26
N ALA A 173 0.89 -13.98 -6.82
CA ALA A 173 0.43 -14.78 -5.69
C ALA A 173 0.52 -16.29 -5.98
N LEU A 174 0.06 -16.72 -7.15
CA LEU A 174 0.15 -18.12 -7.58
C LEU A 174 1.60 -18.62 -7.64
N ALA A 175 2.52 -17.82 -8.17
CA ALA A 175 3.94 -18.16 -8.18
C ALA A 175 4.50 -18.33 -6.76
N ASN A 176 4.17 -17.40 -5.85
CA ASN A 176 4.62 -17.50 -4.45
C ASN A 176 3.94 -18.66 -3.70
N TRP A 177 2.65 -18.94 -3.92
CA TRP A 177 1.97 -20.08 -3.30
C TRP A 177 2.60 -21.41 -3.70
N ALA A 178 3.05 -21.54 -4.93
CA ALA A 178 3.74 -22.73 -5.41
C ALA A 178 5.20 -22.80 -4.91
N LEU A 179 5.92 -21.67 -4.95
CA LEU A 179 7.36 -21.65 -4.69
C LEU A 179 7.71 -21.62 -3.18
N ASN A 180 6.89 -20.97 -2.33
CA ASN A 180 7.17 -20.87 -0.90
C ASN A 180 7.36 -22.24 -0.23
N PRO A 181 6.45 -23.24 -0.37
CA PRO A 181 6.67 -24.54 0.24
C PRO A 181 7.91 -25.25 -0.31
N ILE A 182 8.20 -25.08 -1.61
CA ILE A 182 9.33 -25.76 -2.25
C ILE A 182 10.65 -25.13 -1.79
N LEU A 183 10.75 -23.80 -1.85
CA LEU A 183 12.01 -23.10 -1.60
C LEU A 183 12.28 -22.91 -0.10
N ILE A 184 11.26 -22.73 0.75
CA ILE A 184 11.45 -22.53 2.19
C ILE A 184 11.70 -23.88 2.88
N THR A 185 10.77 -24.84 2.71
CA THR A 185 10.76 -26.08 3.51
C THR A 185 11.27 -27.30 2.76
N GLY A 186 11.60 -27.18 1.47
CA GLY A 186 12.08 -28.31 0.68
C GLY A 186 10.99 -29.32 0.28
N ALA A 187 9.74 -28.86 0.12
CA ALA A 187 8.68 -29.73 -0.37
C ALA A 187 9.03 -30.33 -1.75
N LEU A 188 8.48 -31.50 -2.06
CA LEU A 188 8.74 -32.25 -3.29
C LEU A 188 10.20 -32.80 -3.42
N GLY A 189 10.95 -32.92 -2.31
CA GLY A 189 12.29 -33.50 -2.32
C GLY A 189 13.42 -32.56 -2.74
N PHE A 190 13.12 -31.27 -2.95
CA PHE A 190 14.15 -30.23 -3.11
C PHE A 190 14.73 -29.89 -1.72
N GLY A 191 16.04 -29.69 -1.61
CA GLY A 191 16.63 -29.19 -0.36
C GLY A 191 16.09 -27.79 -0.07
N GLY A 192 15.43 -27.61 1.10
CA GLY A 192 14.91 -26.30 1.49
C GLY A 192 16.05 -25.27 1.66
N LEU A 193 15.78 -24.04 1.23
CA LEU A 193 16.71 -22.93 1.32
C LEU A 193 16.46 -22.05 2.57
N GLY A 194 15.60 -22.50 3.50
CA GLY A 194 15.29 -21.75 4.70
C GLY A 194 14.75 -20.33 4.42
N LEU A 195 15.26 -19.34 5.15
CA LEU A 195 14.84 -17.94 5.01
C LEU A 195 15.18 -17.36 3.63
N SER A 196 16.31 -17.75 3.02
CA SER A 196 16.63 -17.28 1.66
C SER A 196 15.62 -17.79 0.63
N GLY A 197 15.01 -18.95 0.85
CA GLY A 197 13.95 -19.50 0.02
C GLY A 197 12.75 -18.56 -0.11
N ALA A 198 12.37 -17.88 0.97
CA ALA A 198 11.29 -16.88 0.97
C ALA A 198 11.63 -15.66 0.10
N ALA A 199 12.87 -15.17 0.20
CA ALA A 199 13.34 -14.05 -0.64
C ALA A 199 13.42 -14.46 -2.12
N TYR A 200 13.90 -15.66 -2.44
CA TYR A 200 13.94 -16.15 -3.84
C TYR A 200 12.54 -16.38 -4.41
N ALA A 201 11.59 -16.89 -3.63
CA ALA A 201 10.19 -17.00 -4.06
C ALA A 201 9.59 -15.63 -4.43
N MET A 202 9.88 -14.61 -3.63
CA MET A 202 9.47 -13.23 -3.90
C MET A 202 10.12 -12.68 -5.18
N ILE A 203 11.42 -12.92 -5.40
CA ILE A 203 12.14 -12.50 -6.61
C ILE A 203 11.51 -13.15 -7.84
N ALA A 204 11.27 -14.47 -7.79
CA ALA A 204 10.63 -15.22 -8.87
C ALA A 204 9.22 -14.69 -9.16
N GLY A 205 8.42 -14.43 -8.11
CA GLY A 205 7.10 -13.83 -8.25
C GLY A 205 7.14 -12.44 -8.90
N ASN A 206 8.09 -11.60 -8.49
CA ASN A 206 8.29 -10.28 -9.13
C ASN A 206 8.74 -10.43 -10.59
N ALA A 207 9.60 -11.39 -10.92
CA ALA A 207 10.01 -11.65 -12.30
C ALA A 207 8.82 -12.08 -13.17
N VAL A 208 7.98 -12.98 -12.68
CA VAL A 208 6.73 -13.38 -13.35
C VAL A 208 5.82 -12.16 -13.56
N SER A 209 5.63 -11.33 -12.52
CA SER A 209 4.83 -10.12 -12.63
C SER A 209 5.38 -9.11 -13.61
N CYS A 210 6.70 -8.91 -13.65
CA CYS A 210 7.35 -8.04 -14.63
C CYS A 210 7.16 -8.56 -16.06
N ALA A 211 7.36 -9.86 -16.28
CA ALA A 211 7.16 -10.48 -17.60
C ALA A 211 5.72 -10.33 -18.08
N LEU A 212 4.74 -10.66 -17.23
CA LEU A 212 3.33 -10.48 -17.55
C LEU A 212 2.98 -9.01 -17.82
N SER A 213 3.49 -8.08 -16.96
CA SER A 213 3.26 -6.65 -17.14
C SER A 213 3.80 -6.16 -18.50
N LEU A 214 5.01 -6.54 -18.88
CA LEU A 214 5.62 -6.15 -20.14
C LEU A 214 4.84 -6.72 -21.34
N LEU A 215 4.40 -7.98 -21.27
CA LEU A 215 3.58 -8.62 -22.31
C LEU A 215 2.25 -7.90 -22.52
N PHE A 216 1.57 -7.50 -21.43
CA PHE A 216 0.32 -6.76 -21.54
C PHE A 216 0.54 -5.32 -21.99
N ILE A 217 1.54 -4.61 -21.44
CA ILE A 217 1.85 -3.23 -21.79
C ILE A 217 2.24 -3.11 -23.27
N ALA A 218 2.93 -4.11 -23.84
CA ALA A 218 3.27 -4.13 -25.26
C ALA A 218 2.04 -4.08 -26.19
N ARG A 219 0.87 -4.46 -25.69
CA ARG A 219 -0.42 -4.41 -26.42
C ARG A 219 -1.23 -3.14 -26.14
N THR A 220 -0.70 -2.22 -25.33
CA THR A 220 -1.33 -0.95 -24.99
C THR A 220 -0.76 0.20 -25.84
N PRO A 221 -1.40 1.40 -25.80
CA PRO A 221 -0.86 2.60 -26.44
C PRO A 221 0.46 3.11 -25.85
N LEU A 222 0.92 2.56 -24.72
CA LEU A 222 2.15 2.97 -24.03
C LEU A 222 3.18 1.84 -23.95
N PRO A 223 3.68 1.31 -25.09
CA PRO A 223 4.67 0.24 -25.07
C PRO A 223 5.97 0.69 -24.38
N ILE A 224 6.59 -0.21 -23.63
CA ILE A 224 7.92 0.03 -23.09
C ILE A 224 8.94 -0.15 -24.22
N ASN A 225 9.51 0.96 -24.66
CA ASN A 225 10.55 1.02 -25.67
C ASN A 225 11.72 1.88 -25.17
N PRO A 226 12.86 1.29 -24.82
CA PRO A 226 14.01 2.03 -24.28
C PRO A 226 14.51 3.17 -25.19
N ALA A 227 14.25 3.12 -26.49
CA ALA A 227 14.64 4.19 -27.41
C ALA A 227 13.93 5.52 -27.09
N LEU A 228 12.70 5.49 -26.56
CA LEU A 228 11.95 6.68 -26.16
C LEU A 228 12.57 7.43 -24.98
N ILE A 229 13.50 6.80 -24.25
CA ILE A 229 14.22 7.44 -23.14
C ILE A 229 15.12 8.58 -23.64
N ARG A 230 15.68 8.42 -24.84
CA ARG A 230 16.54 9.45 -25.45
C ARG A 230 15.78 10.74 -25.78
N GLU A 231 14.47 10.63 -26.02
CA GLU A 231 13.57 11.75 -26.29
C GLU A 231 12.99 12.36 -25.00
N CYS A 232 13.31 11.76 -23.86
CA CYS A 232 12.75 12.16 -22.59
C CYS A 232 13.56 13.31 -21.97
N ARG A 233 12.88 14.37 -21.56
CA ARG A 233 13.49 15.39 -20.69
C ARG A 233 13.63 14.76 -19.29
N MET A 234 14.78 14.09 -19.06
CA MET A 234 15.00 13.26 -17.85
C MET A 234 14.75 14.04 -16.56
N GLY A 235 15.25 15.27 -16.45
CA GLY A 235 15.06 16.10 -15.25
C GLY A 235 13.60 16.47 -14.98
N GLU A 236 12.83 16.77 -16.02
CA GLU A 236 11.40 17.09 -15.90
C GLU A 236 10.59 15.86 -15.49
N SER A 237 10.85 14.72 -16.14
CA SER A 237 10.16 13.46 -15.84
C SER A 237 10.51 12.94 -14.45
N ALA A 238 11.78 13.03 -14.04
CA ALA A 238 12.21 12.68 -12.70
C ALA A 238 11.52 13.56 -11.66
N ARG A 239 11.54 14.88 -11.84
CA ARG A 239 10.88 15.81 -10.93
C ARG A 239 9.37 15.56 -10.84
N ALA A 240 8.71 15.29 -11.97
CA ALA A 240 7.28 15.02 -12.02
C ALA A 240 6.91 13.73 -11.25
N ILE A 241 7.72 12.66 -11.35
CA ILE A 241 7.50 11.40 -10.64
C ILE A 241 7.88 11.53 -9.17
N VAL A 242 9.08 12.04 -8.86
CA VAL A 242 9.60 12.10 -7.48
C VAL A 242 8.79 13.04 -6.59
N SER A 243 8.28 14.16 -7.15
CA SER A 243 7.41 15.10 -6.40
C SER A 243 6.11 14.47 -5.90
N VAL A 244 5.67 13.37 -6.54
CA VAL A 244 4.52 12.58 -6.09
C VAL A 244 4.98 11.36 -5.31
N ALA A 245 5.97 10.62 -5.82
CA ALA A 245 6.43 9.36 -5.26
C ALA A 245 6.99 9.51 -3.85
N GLY A 246 7.82 10.52 -3.59
CA GLY A 246 8.43 10.74 -2.28
C GLY A 246 7.40 10.99 -1.17
N PRO A 247 6.56 12.03 -1.29
CA PRO A 247 5.50 12.26 -0.30
C PRO A 247 4.51 11.10 -0.18
N ALA A 248 4.17 10.40 -1.28
CA ALA A 248 3.28 9.25 -1.24
C ALA A 248 3.91 8.06 -0.49
N ALA A 249 5.21 7.80 -0.68
CA ALA A 249 5.95 6.78 0.06
C ALA A 249 5.93 7.06 1.57
N LEU A 250 6.26 8.29 1.95
CA LEU A 250 6.23 8.71 3.35
C LEU A 250 4.82 8.62 3.94
N SER A 251 3.80 9.06 3.20
CA SER A 251 2.39 8.96 3.62
C SER A 251 1.96 7.52 3.90
N ASN A 252 2.42 6.56 3.07
CA ASN A 252 2.16 5.13 3.29
C ASN A 252 2.89 4.56 4.50
N ALA A 253 4.08 5.05 4.83
CA ALA A 253 4.87 4.60 5.98
C ALA A 253 4.34 5.15 7.33
N VAL A 254 3.67 6.32 7.33
CA VAL A 254 3.18 6.97 8.55
C VAL A 254 2.21 6.07 9.34
N ASN A 255 1.30 5.36 8.67
CA ASN A 255 0.32 4.53 9.38
C ASN A 255 0.94 3.33 10.11
N PRO A 256 1.78 2.48 9.49
CA PRO A 256 2.48 1.41 10.22
C PRO A 256 3.34 1.91 11.38
N ILE A 257 4.01 3.05 11.21
CA ILE A 257 4.78 3.68 12.30
C ILE A 257 3.86 4.06 13.46
N GLY A 258 2.73 4.71 13.17
CA GLY A 258 1.76 5.08 14.19
C GLY A 258 1.22 3.88 14.96
N LEU A 259 0.84 2.81 14.27
CA LEU A 259 0.38 1.57 14.91
C LEU A 259 1.47 0.90 15.76
N SER A 260 2.74 0.97 15.34
CA SER A 260 3.86 0.46 16.14
C SER A 260 4.03 1.25 17.44
N VAL A 261 3.85 2.57 17.40
CA VAL A 261 3.88 3.42 18.62
C VAL A 261 2.68 3.08 19.54
N LEU A 262 1.47 2.92 19.00
CA LEU A 262 0.32 2.47 19.79
C LEU A 262 0.56 1.09 20.44
N THR A 263 1.18 0.16 19.73
CA THR A 263 1.55 -1.16 20.27
C THR A 263 2.54 -1.01 21.45
N ALA A 264 3.52 -0.11 21.31
CA ALA A 264 4.48 0.17 22.37
C ALA A 264 3.80 0.80 23.63
N LEU A 265 2.84 1.69 23.41
CA LEU A 265 2.03 2.25 24.52
C LEU A 265 1.17 1.18 25.20
N LEU A 266 0.60 0.23 24.43
CA LEU A 266 -0.18 -0.89 24.97
C LEU A 266 0.66 -1.87 25.79
N ALA A 267 1.97 -1.91 25.61
CA ALA A 267 2.84 -2.81 26.38
C ALA A 267 2.79 -2.48 27.88
N SER A 268 2.53 -1.24 28.26
CA SER A 268 2.33 -0.84 29.67
C SER A 268 0.98 -1.28 30.25
N GLU A 269 -0.01 -1.58 29.41
CA GLU A 269 -1.35 -2.03 29.79
C GLU A 269 -1.47 -3.55 29.95
N GLY A 270 -0.41 -4.29 29.60
CA GLY A 270 -0.30 -5.73 29.79
C GLY A 270 -0.27 -6.55 28.51
N GLN A 271 0.16 -7.81 28.65
CA GLN A 271 0.34 -8.71 27.52
C GLN A 271 -0.97 -9.03 26.78
N ALA A 272 -2.09 -9.14 27.51
CA ALA A 272 -3.41 -9.41 26.92
C ALA A 272 -3.85 -8.26 26.00
N ALA A 273 -3.59 -7.00 26.38
CA ALA A 273 -3.91 -5.83 25.55
C ALA A 273 -3.11 -5.84 24.24
N VAL A 274 -1.80 -6.10 24.32
CA VAL A 274 -0.93 -6.20 23.12
C VAL A 274 -1.36 -7.36 22.23
N ALA A 275 -1.66 -8.51 22.80
CA ALA A 275 -2.09 -9.71 22.04
C ALA A 275 -3.45 -9.49 21.37
N GLY A 276 -4.43 -8.92 22.10
CA GLY A 276 -5.76 -8.60 21.59
C GLY A 276 -5.71 -7.57 20.46
N PHE A 277 -4.93 -6.48 20.64
CA PHE A 277 -4.70 -5.47 19.62
C PHE A 277 -4.01 -6.05 18.37
N GLY A 278 -2.99 -6.89 18.55
CA GLY A 278 -2.30 -7.55 17.45
C GLY A 278 -3.21 -8.50 16.64
N ALA A 279 -4.08 -9.27 17.31
CA ALA A 279 -5.08 -10.11 16.67
C ALA A 279 -6.11 -9.26 15.91
N ALA A 280 -6.60 -8.19 16.54
CA ALA A 280 -7.54 -7.25 15.96
C ALA A 280 -6.96 -6.54 14.72
N GLY A 281 -5.68 -6.13 14.76
CA GLY A 281 -4.96 -5.53 13.63
C GLY A 281 -4.84 -6.45 12.42
N ARG A 282 -4.73 -7.76 12.63
CA ARG A 282 -4.76 -8.74 11.53
C ARG A 282 -6.13 -8.77 10.85
N LEU A 283 -7.21 -8.81 11.64
CA LEU A 283 -8.57 -8.76 11.08
C LEU A 283 -8.86 -7.42 10.39
N GLN A 284 -8.45 -6.30 11.00
CA GLN A 284 -8.52 -4.97 10.41
C GLN A 284 -7.84 -4.92 9.04
N SER A 285 -6.65 -5.53 8.91
CA SER A 285 -5.91 -5.53 7.65
C SER A 285 -6.74 -6.11 6.50
N PHE A 286 -7.55 -7.15 6.76
CA PHE A 286 -8.48 -7.69 5.75
C PHE A 286 -9.72 -6.80 5.57
N ALA A 287 -10.26 -6.27 6.65
CA ALA A 287 -11.45 -5.42 6.61
C ALA A 287 -11.23 -4.15 5.78
N VAL A 288 -10.02 -3.59 5.77
CA VAL A 288 -9.72 -2.37 5.02
C VAL A 288 -9.28 -2.60 3.56
N VAL A 289 -9.16 -3.85 3.09
CA VAL A 289 -8.72 -4.17 1.71
C VAL A 289 -9.55 -3.46 0.63
N PRO A 290 -10.90 -3.44 0.66
CA PRO A 290 -11.67 -2.73 -0.35
C PRO A 290 -11.46 -1.22 -0.33
N LEU A 291 -11.18 -0.64 0.84
CA LEU A 291 -10.87 0.78 0.98
C LEU A 291 -9.48 1.11 0.37
N LEU A 292 -8.48 0.25 0.60
CA LEU A 292 -7.16 0.36 -0.03
C LEU A 292 -7.23 0.21 -1.55
N ALA A 293 -8.03 -0.74 -2.03
CA ALA A 293 -8.26 -0.94 -3.45
C ALA A 293 -8.92 0.28 -4.10
N LEU A 294 -9.91 0.87 -3.43
CA LEU A 294 -10.58 2.09 -3.88
C LEU A 294 -9.61 3.28 -3.92
N SER A 295 -8.77 3.43 -2.90
CA SER A 295 -7.72 4.47 -2.85
C SER A 295 -6.74 4.36 -4.03
N GLY A 296 -6.36 3.13 -4.42
CA GLY A 296 -5.54 2.89 -5.60
C GLY A 296 -6.26 3.19 -6.92
N SER A 297 -7.55 2.88 -6.99
CA SER A 297 -8.38 3.03 -8.20
C SER A 297 -8.78 4.49 -8.46
N ILE A 298 -9.11 5.24 -7.40
CA ILE A 298 -9.53 6.64 -7.52
C ILE A 298 -8.44 7.51 -8.18
N GLY A 299 -7.16 7.14 -7.98
CA GLY A 299 -6.03 7.85 -8.56
C GLY A 299 -6.06 7.93 -10.08
N ALA A 300 -6.39 6.83 -10.76
CA ALA A 300 -6.50 6.80 -12.21
C ALA A 300 -7.73 7.59 -12.71
N ILE A 301 -8.89 7.40 -12.05
CA ILE A 301 -10.14 8.06 -12.44
C ILE A 301 -10.01 9.58 -12.26
N VAL A 302 -9.58 10.03 -11.10
CA VAL A 302 -9.39 11.46 -10.83
C VAL A 302 -8.29 12.02 -11.72
N GLY A 303 -7.16 11.32 -11.89
CA GLY A 303 -6.03 11.80 -12.68
C GLY A 303 -6.36 12.02 -14.16
N GLN A 304 -7.08 11.09 -14.81
CA GLN A 304 -7.50 11.23 -16.21
C GLN A 304 -8.53 12.36 -16.36
N ASN A 305 -9.55 12.44 -15.51
CA ASN A 305 -10.54 13.52 -15.56
C ASN A 305 -9.92 14.88 -15.26
N TRP A 306 -8.97 14.95 -14.33
CA TRP A 306 -8.24 16.18 -14.03
C TRP A 306 -7.37 16.63 -15.21
N GLY A 307 -6.65 15.71 -15.83
CA GLY A 307 -5.85 15.99 -17.03
C GLY A 307 -6.69 16.47 -18.21
N ALA A 308 -7.91 15.96 -18.34
CA ALA A 308 -8.88 16.37 -19.37
C ALA A 308 -9.58 17.72 -19.05
N GLY A 309 -9.33 18.33 -17.89
CA GLY A 309 -10.06 19.53 -17.46
C GLY A 309 -11.46 19.25 -16.90
N GLU A 310 -11.89 17.98 -16.85
CA GLU A 310 -13.21 17.52 -16.39
C GLU A 310 -13.29 17.49 -14.85
N THR A 311 -13.11 18.66 -14.23
CA THR A 311 -13.06 18.80 -12.76
C THR A 311 -14.38 18.40 -12.10
N GLY A 312 -15.51 18.58 -12.78
CA GLY A 312 -16.83 18.15 -12.31
C GLY A 312 -16.90 16.63 -12.13
N ARG A 313 -16.38 15.87 -13.11
CA ARG A 313 -16.32 14.41 -13.07
C ARG A 313 -15.32 13.92 -12.00
N ALA A 314 -14.19 14.59 -11.85
CA ALA A 314 -13.22 14.27 -10.80
C ALA A 314 -13.83 14.41 -9.39
N ARG A 315 -14.60 15.47 -9.14
CA ARG A 315 -15.33 15.68 -7.87
C ARG A 315 -16.44 14.64 -7.66
N LEU A 316 -17.18 14.31 -8.73
CA LEU A 316 -18.22 13.28 -8.66
C LEU A 316 -17.60 11.93 -8.27
N ALA A 317 -16.48 11.55 -8.91
CA ALA A 317 -15.77 10.32 -8.59
C ALA A 317 -15.33 10.28 -7.11
N LEU A 318 -14.82 11.38 -6.59
CA LEU A 318 -14.40 11.48 -5.19
C LEU A 318 -15.60 11.38 -4.23
N ARG A 319 -16.72 12.06 -4.54
CA ARG A 319 -17.95 11.98 -3.75
C ARG A 319 -18.51 10.55 -3.70
N GLU A 320 -18.61 9.88 -4.84
CA GLU A 320 -19.11 8.49 -4.92
C GLU A 320 -18.18 7.53 -4.16
N ALA A 321 -16.86 7.72 -4.27
CA ALA A 321 -15.89 6.94 -3.52
C ALA A 321 -16.02 7.15 -2.00
N TRP A 322 -16.23 8.38 -1.53
CA TRP A 322 -16.47 8.66 -0.11
C TRP A 322 -17.79 8.07 0.39
N MET A 323 -18.84 8.11 -0.42
CA MET A 323 -20.11 7.45 -0.07
C MET A 323 -19.90 5.95 0.14
N PHE A 324 -19.13 5.30 -0.74
CA PHE A 324 -18.76 3.90 -0.55
C PHE A 324 -17.98 3.68 0.76
N CYS A 325 -17.01 4.56 1.08
CA CYS A 325 -16.23 4.46 2.33
C CYS A 325 -17.13 4.53 3.57
N LEU A 326 -18.14 5.41 3.56
CA LEU A 326 -19.08 5.53 4.68
C LEU A 326 -19.95 4.26 4.80
N ILE A 327 -20.58 3.84 3.71
CA ILE A 327 -21.48 2.68 3.71
C ILE A 327 -20.72 1.40 4.07
N TYR A 328 -19.59 1.17 3.41
CA TYR A 328 -18.75 0.00 3.65
C TYR A 328 -18.11 0.02 5.04
N GLY A 329 -17.50 1.14 5.42
CA GLY A 329 -16.78 1.26 6.68
C GLY A 329 -17.69 1.10 7.90
N PHE A 330 -18.85 1.75 7.90
CA PHE A 330 -19.83 1.57 8.97
C PHE A 330 -20.50 0.18 8.90
N GLY A 331 -20.77 -0.36 7.71
CA GLY A 331 -21.34 -1.70 7.54
C GLY A 331 -20.41 -2.79 8.09
N VAL A 332 -19.14 -2.78 7.72
CA VAL A 332 -18.14 -3.71 8.26
C VAL A 332 -17.92 -3.45 9.75
N GLY A 333 -17.89 -2.18 10.18
CA GLY A 333 -17.80 -1.82 11.59
C GLY A 333 -18.94 -2.44 12.41
N ALA A 334 -20.19 -2.37 11.94
CA ALA A 334 -21.33 -2.97 12.60
C ALA A 334 -21.22 -4.51 12.68
N VAL A 335 -20.77 -5.16 11.60
CA VAL A 335 -20.54 -6.62 11.61
C VAL A 335 -19.48 -6.98 12.66
N LEU A 336 -18.34 -6.31 12.66
CA LEU A 336 -17.26 -6.60 13.60
C LEU A 336 -17.59 -6.24 15.05
N PHE A 337 -18.43 -5.23 15.26
CA PHE A 337 -18.95 -4.87 16.58
C PHE A 337 -19.86 -5.97 17.14
N VAL A 338 -20.80 -6.49 16.33
CA VAL A 338 -21.77 -7.50 16.77
C VAL A 338 -21.13 -8.86 17.02
N TRP A 339 -20.15 -9.24 16.20
CA TRP A 339 -19.49 -10.56 16.29
C TRP A 339 -18.05 -10.48 16.84
N GLY A 340 -17.70 -9.41 17.56
CA GLY A 340 -16.36 -9.20 18.12
C GLY A 340 -15.82 -10.40 18.91
N ASP A 341 -16.61 -10.91 19.87
CA ASP A 341 -16.22 -12.05 20.70
C ASP A 341 -16.01 -13.34 19.88
N TRP A 342 -16.88 -13.58 18.89
CA TRP A 342 -16.72 -14.73 18.00
C TRP A 342 -15.43 -14.63 17.17
N PHE A 343 -15.16 -13.48 16.58
CA PHE A 343 -13.91 -13.27 15.87
C PHE A 343 -12.69 -13.37 16.80
N GLY A 344 -12.76 -12.83 18.02
CA GLY A 344 -11.71 -12.95 19.03
C GLY A 344 -11.37 -14.39 19.36
N SER A 345 -12.39 -15.24 19.51
CA SER A 345 -12.25 -16.67 19.80
C SER A 345 -11.54 -17.47 18.70
N LEU A 346 -11.54 -16.95 17.46
CA LEU A 346 -10.78 -17.57 16.35
C LEU A 346 -9.26 -17.35 16.47
N PHE A 347 -8.84 -16.30 17.19
CA PHE A 347 -7.42 -15.94 17.33
C PHE A 347 -6.82 -16.37 18.65
N SER A 348 -7.61 -16.53 19.72
CA SER A 348 -7.13 -16.90 21.05
C SER A 348 -8.15 -17.72 21.82
N GLN A 349 -7.66 -18.56 22.74
CA GLN A 349 -8.47 -19.26 23.73
C GLN A 349 -8.41 -18.56 25.10
N ASP A 350 -7.56 -17.55 25.26
CA ASP A 350 -7.42 -16.79 26.50
C ASP A 350 -8.56 -15.74 26.62
N PRO A 351 -9.42 -15.85 27.65
CA PRO A 351 -10.52 -14.91 27.85
C PRO A 351 -10.06 -13.46 27.96
N ALA A 352 -8.89 -13.20 28.56
CA ALA A 352 -8.36 -11.84 28.69
C ALA A 352 -7.98 -11.23 27.34
N VAL A 353 -7.39 -12.04 26.44
CA VAL A 353 -7.06 -11.62 25.08
C VAL A 353 -8.33 -11.38 24.25
N ILE A 354 -9.34 -12.27 24.37
CA ILE A 354 -10.63 -12.11 23.69
C ILE A 354 -11.33 -10.83 24.16
N ALA A 355 -11.35 -10.55 25.48
CA ALA A 355 -11.95 -9.33 26.03
C ALA A 355 -11.28 -8.06 25.47
N GLN A 356 -9.95 -8.03 25.36
CA GLN A 356 -9.22 -6.89 24.78
C GLN A 356 -9.47 -6.75 23.26
N PHE A 357 -9.54 -7.87 22.54
CA PHE A 357 -9.93 -7.89 21.14
C PHE A 357 -11.32 -7.29 20.94
N SER A 358 -12.31 -7.73 21.73
CA SER A 358 -13.69 -7.26 21.66
C SER A 358 -13.82 -5.79 22.04
N SER A 359 -13.11 -5.34 23.07
CA SER A 359 -13.04 -3.91 23.45
C SER A 359 -12.48 -3.06 22.31
N TYR A 360 -11.39 -3.51 21.66
CA TYR A 360 -10.88 -2.83 20.46
C TYR A 360 -11.92 -2.79 19.34
N MET A 361 -12.60 -3.91 19.03
CA MET A 361 -13.64 -3.94 18.00
C MET A 361 -14.80 -3.03 18.35
N ALA A 362 -15.22 -2.98 19.61
CA ALA A 362 -16.32 -2.12 20.05
C ALA A 362 -16.03 -0.63 19.83
N ILE A 363 -14.76 -0.22 19.95
CA ILE A 363 -14.35 1.19 19.89
C ILE A 363 -13.85 1.55 18.48
N SER A 364 -12.83 0.85 17.97
CA SER A 364 -12.03 1.30 16.81
C SER A 364 -12.69 1.09 15.46
N VAL A 365 -13.59 0.10 15.31
CA VAL A 365 -14.18 -0.26 14.00
C VAL A 365 -14.97 0.86 13.34
N TRP A 366 -15.56 1.74 14.13
CA TRP A 366 -16.29 2.91 13.63
C TRP A 366 -15.38 3.92 12.92
N GLY A 367 -14.09 3.85 13.20
CA GLY A 367 -13.04 4.63 12.52
C GLY A 367 -12.75 4.18 11.08
N TYR A 368 -13.17 2.97 10.65
CA TYR A 368 -12.84 2.48 9.31
C TYR A 368 -13.43 3.34 8.20
N ALA A 369 -14.62 3.89 8.40
CA ALA A 369 -15.23 4.86 7.49
C ALA A 369 -14.33 6.09 7.32
N GLY A 370 -13.89 6.70 8.42
CA GLY A 370 -12.99 7.86 8.41
C GLY A 370 -11.62 7.57 7.81
N PHE A 371 -11.04 6.40 8.10
CA PHE A 371 -9.82 5.94 7.47
C PHE A 371 -9.97 5.81 5.94
N GLY A 372 -11.09 5.25 5.48
CA GLY A 372 -11.44 5.19 4.06
C GLY A 372 -11.51 6.56 3.40
N LEU A 373 -12.18 7.52 4.05
CA LEU A 373 -12.25 8.91 3.57
C LEU A 373 -10.86 9.51 3.37
N LEU A 374 -9.96 9.33 4.35
CA LEU A 374 -8.59 9.84 4.31
C LEU A 374 -7.78 9.23 3.16
N ILE A 375 -7.74 7.89 3.05
CA ILE A 375 -6.87 7.23 2.05
C ILE A 375 -7.38 7.47 0.63
N VAL A 376 -8.69 7.60 0.43
CA VAL A 376 -9.28 7.96 -0.86
C VAL A 376 -8.95 9.42 -1.22
N ALA A 377 -9.03 10.34 -0.25
CA ALA A 377 -8.58 11.72 -0.42
C ALA A 377 -7.09 11.79 -0.78
N ASN A 378 -6.24 10.99 -0.12
CA ASN A 378 -4.81 10.86 -0.47
C ASN A 378 -4.62 10.37 -1.91
N GLY A 379 -5.38 9.36 -2.34
CA GLY A 379 -5.35 8.87 -3.72
C GLY A 379 -5.68 9.97 -4.74
N ALA A 380 -6.72 10.76 -4.48
CA ALA A 380 -7.12 11.88 -5.32
C ALA A 380 -6.08 13.02 -5.32
N LEU A 381 -5.55 13.39 -4.16
CA LEU A 381 -4.51 14.44 -4.04
C LEU A 381 -3.22 14.03 -4.76
N ASN A 382 -2.81 12.76 -4.64
CA ASN A 382 -1.67 12.22 -5.38
C ASN A 382 -1.91 12.29 -6.89
N ALA A 383 -3.12 11.96 -7.35
CA ALA A 383 -3.49 12.01 -8.76
C ALA A 383 -3.39 13.42 -9.36
N VAL A 384 -3.76 14.44 -8.61
CA VAL A 384 -3.69 15.85 -9.07
C VAL A 384 -2.32 16.49 -8.79
N GLY A 385 -1.32 15.73 -8.31
CA GLY A 385 0.04 16.21 -8.04
C GLY A 385 0.18 17.03 -6.76
N ARG A 386 -0.75 16.88 -5.81
CA ARG A 386 -0.72 17.53 -4.49
C ARG A 386 -0.34 16.58 -3.37
N SER A 387 0.64 15.71 -3.61
CA SER A 387 1.05 14.63 -2.70
C SER A 387 1.63 15.13 -1.37
N SER A 388 2.24 16.32 -1.35
CA SER A 388 2.70 16.93 -0.09
C SER A 388 1.53 17.23 0.86
N ILE A 389 0.35 17.59 0.32
CA ILE A 389 -0.86 17.79 1.12
C ILE A 389 -1.37 16.43 1.65
N ALA A 390 -1.33 15.37 0.82
CA ALA A 390 -1.68 14.02 1.24
C ALA A 390 -0.76 13.52 2.37
N LEU A 391 0.54 13.80 2.28
CA LEU A 391 1.49 13.50 3.36
C LEU A 391 1.17 14.29 4.62
N ALA A 392 0.95 15.61 4.50
CA ALA A 392 0.69 16.48 5.65
C ALA A 392 -0.57 16.03 6.41
N GLN A 393 -1.66 15.66 5.71
CA GLN A 393 -2.88 15.18 6.39
C GLN A 393 -2.70 13.79 7.01
N SER A 394 -1.92 12.87 6.39
CA SER A 394 -1.59 11.58 7.00
C SER A 394 -0.74 11.75 8.25
N PHE A 395 0.24 12.65 8.19
CA PHE A 395 1.07 13.01 9.33
C PHE A 395 0.25 13.64 10.46
N ALA A 396 -0.61 14.61 10.13
CA ALA A 396 -1.48 15.26 11.11
C ALA A 396 -2.39 14.25 11.82
N ARG A 397 -2.98 13.29 11.07
CA ARG A 397 -3.81 12.23 11.65
C ARG A 397 -3.06 11.43 12.71
N VAL A 398 -1.82 11.02 12.43
CA VAL A 398 -1.06 10.17 13.35
C VAL A 398 -0.43 11.02 14.47
N VAL A 399 0.31 12.08 14.11
CA VAL A 399 1.15 12.80 15.05
C VAL A 399 0.37 13.85 15.83
N LEU A 400 -0.65 14.48 15.25
CA LEU A 400 -1.40 15.55 15.91
C LEU A 400 -2.72 15.08 16.54
N LEU A 401 -3.32 14.00 16.03
CA LEU A 401 -4.58 13.48 16.56
C LEU A 401 -4.39 12.19 17.35
N MET A 402 -3.79 11.15 16.73
CA MET A 402 -3.76 9.80 17.30
C MET A 402 -2.83 9.70 18.52
N LEU A 403 -1.56 10.10 18.38
CA LEU A 403 -0.58 9.94 19.45
C LEU A 403 -0.86 10.85 20.66
N PRO A 404 -1.21 12.15 20.50
CA PRO A 404 -1.56 12.97 21.65
C PRO A 404 -2.81 12.50 22.38
N PHE A 405 -3.84 12.04 21.66
CA PHE A 405 -5.04 11.49 22.29
C PHE A 405 -4.71 10.25 23.13
N ALA A 406 -3.93 9.30 22.56
CA ALA A 406 -3.50 8.11 23.28
C ALA A 406 -2.71 8.47 24.56
N GLU A 407 -1.73 9.36 24.44
CA GLU A 407 -0.84 9.72 25.57
C GLU A 407 -1.57 10.49 26.67
N LEU A 408 -2.45 11.41 26.30
CA LEU A 408 -3.16 12.24 27.28
C LEU A 408 -4.23 11.47 28.07
N LEU A 409 -4.88 10.48 27.42
CA LEU A 409 -6.04 9.81 28.03
C LEU A 409 -5.70 8.40 28.57
N ARG A 410 -4.53 7.82 28.25
CA ARG A 410 -4.19 6.48 28.75
C ARG A 410 -4.17 6.37 30.27
N GLY A 411 -3.78 7.44 30.97
CA GLY A 411 -3.79 7.47 32.45
C GLY A 411 -5.18 7.37 33.07
N ALA A 412 -6.22 7.75 32.32
CA ALA A 412 -7.61 7.71 32.78
C ALA A 412 -8.38 6.47 32.27
N TRP A 413 -8.11 6.03 31.04
CA TRP A 413 -8.88 4.99 30.33
C TRP A 413 -8.06 3.74 29.98
N GLY A 414 -6.77 3.69 30.31
CA GLY A 414 -5.91 2.54 30.02
C GLY A 414 -5.88 2.19 28.53
N ALA A 415 -5.99 0.90 28.22
CA ALA A 415 -5.97 0.39 26.84
C ALA A 415 -7.07 0.99 25.94
N GLU A 416 -8.24 1.31 26.52
CA GLU A 416 -9.37 1.86 25.75
C GLU A 416 -9.06 3.26 25.19
N ALA A 417 -8.22 4.05 25.87
CA ALA A 417 -7.74 5.33 25.36
C ALA A 417 -6.94 5.14 24.07
N ILE A 418 -6.15 4.09 23.99
CA ILE A 418 -5.33 3.77 22.81
C ILE A 418 -6.20 3.30 21.64
N TYR A 419 -7.23 2.50 21.93
CA TYR A 419 -8.25 2.10 20.94
C TYR A 419 -9.06 3.31 20.46
N GLY A 420 -9.47 4.18 21.37
CA GLY A 420 -10.17 5.44 21.10
C GLY A 420 -9.33 6.44 20.30
N ALA A 421 -8.00 6.42 20.47
CA ALA A 421 -7.09 7.27 19.71
C ALA A 421 -7.14 6.96 18.21
N GLU A 422 -7.22 5.68 17.84
CA GLU A 422 -7.37 5.29 16.45
C GLU A 422 -8.72 5.73 15.88
N LEU A 423 -9.81 5.53 16.62
CA LEU A 423 -11.13 6.02 16.26
C LEU A 423 -11.14 7.54 16.03
N PHE A 424 -10.69 8.29 17.02
CA PHE A 424 -10.67 9.75 16.98
C PHE A 424 -9.84 10.27 15.79
N ALA A 425 -8.64 9.72 15.61
CA ALA A 425 -7.76 10.12 14.53
C ALA A 425 -8.33 9.75 13.14
N ASN A 426 -8.97 8.59 13.01
CA ASN A 426 -9.57 8.16 11.76
C ASN A 426 -10.77 9.04 11.39
N LEU A 427 -11.67 9.33 12.32
CA LEU A 427 -12.82 10.20 12.06
C LEU A 427 -12.39 11.65 11.84
N GLY A 428 -11.59 12.22 12.74
CA GLY A 428 -11.12 13.61 12.64
C GLY A 428 -10.23 13.82 11.40
N GLY A 429 -9.28 12.90 11.18
CA GLY A 429 -8.42 12.92 10.00
C GLY A 429 -9.19 12.71 8.69
N GLY A 430 -10.21 11.85 8.70
CA GLY A 430 -11.08 11.62 7.55
C GLY A 430 -11.89 12.87 7.18
N LEU A 431 -12.51 13.53 8.16
CA LEU A 431 -13.27 14.78 7.95
C LEU A 431 -12.36 15.90 7.43
N LEU A 432 -11.18 16.06 8.03
CA LEU A 432 -10.17 17.02 7.58
C LEU A 432 -9.75 16.73 6.13
N ALA A 433 -9.52 15.48 5.80
CA ALA A 433 -9.11 15.06 4.45
C ALA A 433 -10.19 15.32 3.40
N VAL A 434 -11.46 15.07 3.73
CA VAL A 434 -12.60 15.43 2.87
C VAL A 434 -12.61 16.93 2.61
N TRP A 435 -12.51 17.74 3.64
CA TRP A 435 -12.52 19.20 3.53
C TRP A 435 -11.35 19.70 2.65
N ILE A 436 -10.13 19.23 2.90
CA ILE A 436 -8.92 19.64 2.16
C ILE A 436 -9.04 19.22 0.69
N ALA A 437 -9.32 17.93 0.42
CA ALA A 437 -9.38 17.43 -0.95
C ALA A 437 -10.49 18.11 -1.76
N TRP A 438 -11.65 18.36 -1.13
CA TRP A 438 -12.73 19.10 -1.77
C TRP A 438 -12.31 20.53 -2.14
N ARG A 439 -11.66 21.26 -1.23
CA ARG A 439 -11.13 22.61 -1.48
C ARG A 439 -10.10 22.62 -2.61
N VAL A 440 -9.17 21.68 -2.64
CA VAL A 440 -8.13 21.56 -3.66
C VAL A 440 -8.75 21.31 -5.05
N LEU A 441 -9.73 20.40 -5.14
CA LEU A 441 -10.39 20.11 -6.41
C LEU A 441 -11.38 21.23 -6.83
N ALA A 442 -11.89 22.02 -5.87
CA ALA A 442 -12.77 23.14 -6.16
C ALA A 442 -12.02 24.40 -6.65
N ALA A 443 -10.81 24.63 -6.16
CA ALA A 443 -10.03 25.83 -6.47
C ALA A 443 -9.49 25.87 -7.91
N HIS A 444 -9.48 24.73 -8.62
CA HIS A 444 -8.96 24.66 -9.99
C HIS A 444 -10.07 25.09 -10.98
N LYS A 445 -9.94 26.29 -11.51
CA LYS A 445 -10.69 26.70 -12.71
C LYS A 445 -10.07 25.94 -13.91
N PRO A 446 -10.89 25.29 -14.78
CA PRO A 446 -10.35 24.75 -16.03
C PRO A 446 -9.64 25.91 -16.74
N ALA A 447 -8.41 25.67 -17.21
CA ALA A 447 -7.78 26.62 -18.14
C ALA A 447 -8.76 26.79 -19.29
N ALA A 448 -9.27 28.01 -19.47
CA ALA A 448 -10.08 28.32 -20.63
C ALA A 448 -9.26 27.87 -21.85
N LEU A 449 -9.85 27.05 -22.70
CA LEU A 449 -9.29 26.70 -24.00
C LEU A 449 -9.03 28.02 -24.73
N ALA A 450 -7.78 28.47 -24.75
CA ALA A 450 -7.31 29.57 -25.59
C ALA A 450 -6.78 29.00 -26.89
#